data_d64368c953461f06cd5c2459fed5d710
#
_entry.id   d64368c953461f06cd5c2459fed5d710
#
_cell.length_a   1.000
_cell.length_b   1.000
_cell.length_c   1.000
_cell.angle_alpha   90.00
_cell.angle_beta   90.00
_cell.angle_gamma   90.00
#
_symmetry.space_group_name_H-M   'P 1'
#
loop_
_entity.id
_entity.type
_entity.pdbx_description
1 polymer ?
#
loop_
_entity_poly.entity_id
_entity_poly.type
_entity_poly.pdbx_seq_one_letter_code
_entity_poly.pdbx_strand_id
1 'polypeptide(L)'
;MSADKTATLRQHPFILPVYLPTFLISLAGGILIPVLPLYLREFEVGYGLVGLVLSGQAIGMLIMDIPSGMVMRRLGQRRAMIVGLSLVALSTLALFWARSVPEALLYRIFSGMGFSVFGVSRHAYIAENAVIGVRGRAVALFGGINRIGRFSGPAIGGMIGSALSLRAPFLIMGLLISIALFLVILMVPRTRATQFREQGSLKSYVQQLWSTAKDQYRILTTVGAGQLFAQMVRTGRDVLIPLYGADVLGLDVAQIGWISTFASAIDMTLFYPVGMVMDRWGRKYAIVPSFLVQGIGLALIPLTTGFLGLAAVGGLIGFGNGLGSGTMLTLGADLAPAEVRGEFLGMWRLIGDLGFTLGPSIAGAVAAALALPAAALVMGSSGVVASMIFLFLVPETNQQK
;
A
#
# COMPACT_ATOMS: atom_id res chain seq x y z
N MET A 1 -26.36 30.99 22.88
CA MET A 1 -25.16 30.69 22.07
C MET A 1 -25.25 29.23 21.59
N SER A 2 -26.11 28.96 20.65
CA SER A 2 -26.30 27.64 20.01
C SER A 2 -25.72 27.76 18.60
N ALA A 3 -24.40 27.56 18.48
CA ALA A 3 -23.73 27.55 17.19
C ALA A 3 -24.05 26.23 16.48
N ASP A 4 -24.65 26.39 15.37
CA ASP A 4 -25.14 25.46 14.36
C ASP A 4 -24.16 24.27 14.10
N LYS A 5 -24.39 23.12 14.73
CA LYS A 5 -23.65 21.88 14.48
C LYS A 5 -23.86 21.32 13.07
N THR A 6 -24.83 21.83 12.33
CA THR A 6 -25.10 21.45 10.94
C THR A 6 -24.21 22.18 9.91
N ALA A 7 -23.55 23.28 10.31
CA ALA A 7 -22.59 23.99 9.49
C ALA A 7 -21.24 23.22 9.30
N THR A 8 -20.88 22.33 10.23
CA THR A 8 -19.60 21.62 10.22
C THR A 8 -19.51 20.56 9.10
N LEU A 9 -20.59 19.94 8.69
CA LEU A 9 -20.61 18.96 7.58
C LEU A 9 -20.50 19.63 6.18
N ARG A 10 -20.95 20.87 6.05
CA ARG A 10 -20.77 21.66 4.81
C ARG A 10 -19.34 22.20 4.63
N GLN A 11 -18.54 22.24 5.70
CA GLN A 11 -17.16 22.75 5.67
C GLN A 11 -16.10 21.73 5.19
N HIS A 12 -16.46 20.45 4.94
CA HIS A 12 -15.56 19.44 4.42
C HIS A 12 -16.08 18.84 3.10
N PRO A 13 -15.91 19.55 1.97
CA PRO A 13 -16.42 19.10 0.65
C PRO A 13 -15.82 17.77 0.17
N PHE A 14 -14.85 17.20 0.88
CA PHE A 14 -14.15 15.96 0.53
C PHE A 14 -14.70 14.69 1.20
N ILE A 15 -15.60 14.80 2.20
CA ILE A 15 -16.03 13.62 2.99
C ILE A 15 -16.63 12.57 2.07
N LEU A 16 -17.66 12.93 1.28
CA LEU A 16 -18.34 11.99 0.41
C LEU A 16 -17.56 11.66 -0.87
N PRO A 17 -16.98 12.63 -1.61
CA PRO A 17 -16.33 12.33 -2.89
C PRO A 17 -14.95 11.68 -2.76
N VAL A 18 -14.27 11.80 -1.60
CA VAL A 18 -12.87 11.34 -1.44
C VAL A 18 -12.71 10.41 -0.23
N TYR A 19 -13.13 10.84 0.95
CA TYR A 19 -12.81 10.12 2.20
C TYR A 19 -13.58 8.81 2.33
N LEU A 20 -14.88 8.81 2.05
CA LEU A 20 -15.68 7.59 2.12
C LEU A 20 -15.28 6.56 1.05
N PRO A 21 -15.09 6.91 -0.24
CA PRO A 21 -14.51 5.98 -1.20
C PRO A 21 -13.13 5.46 -0.79
N THR A 22 -12.26 6.31 -0.21
CA THR A 22 -10.95 5.87 0.29
C THR A 22 -11.09 4.86 1.42
N PHE A 23 -11.99 5.08 2.37
CA PHE A 23 -12.26 4.13 3.44
C PHE A 23 -12.71 2.78 2.90
N LEU A 24 -13.70 2.76 2.00
CA LEU A 24 -14.27 1.54 1.41
C LEU A 24 -13.21 0.72 0.65
N ILE A 25 -12.38 1.40 -0.15
CA ILE A 25 -11.30 0.76 -0.91
C ILE A 25 -10.22 0.22 0.04
N SER A 26 -9.88 0.96 1.08
CA SER A 26 -8.87 0.55 2.06
C SER A 26 -9.35 -0.62 2.91
N LEU A 27 -10.63 -0.63 3.26
CA LEU A 27 -11.31 -1.75 3.91
C LEU A 27 -11.26 -3.01 3.04
N ALA A 28 -11.63 -2.87 1.75
CA ALA A 28 -11.53 -3.95 0.78
C ALA A 28 -10.09 -4.49 0.66
N GLY A 29 -9.09 -3.59 0.58
CA GLY A 29 -7.69 -3.98 0.59
C GLY A 29 -7.24 -4.72 1.85
N GLY A 30 -7.78 -4.33 3.02
CA GLY A 30 -7.53 -5.03 4.29
C GLY A 30 -8.15 -6.43 4.33
N ILE A 31 -9.38 -6.59 3.84
CA ILE A 31 -10.08 -7.89 3.71
C ILE A 31 -9.22 -8.90 2.94
N LEU A 32 -8.49 -8.45 1.94
CA LEU A 32 -7.69 -9.30 1.06
C LEU A 32 -6.48 -9.93 1.75
N ILE A 33 -5.92 -9.28 2.78
CA ILE A 33 -4.64 -9.67 3.39
C ILE A 33 -4.65 -11.13 3.87
N PRO A 34 -5.58 -11.58 4.73
CA PRO A 34 -5.61 -12.98 5.17
C PRO A 34 -6.18 -13.94 4.12
N VAL A 35 -7.03 -13.44 3.23
CA VAL A 35 -7.86 -14.26 2.34
C VAL A 35 -7.12 -14.68 1.07
N LEU A 36 -6.46 -13.75 0.38
CA LEU A 36 -5.89 -14.02 -0.94
C LEU A 36 -4.80 -15.11 -0.94
N PRO A 37 -3.83 -15.12 0.01
CA PRO A 37 -2.82 -16.17 0.04
C PRO A 37 -3.44 -17.56 0.22
N LEU A 38 -4.44 -17.69 1.10
CA LEU A 38 -5.12 -18.95 1.38
C LEU A 38 -6.03 -19.39 0.23
N TYR A 39 -6.76 -18.44 -0.38
CA TYR A 39 -7.56 -18.70 -1.58
C TYR A 39 -6.73 -19.28 -2.73
N LEU A 40 -5.51 -18.77 -2.92
CA LEU A 40 -4.63 -19.29 -3.97
C LEU A 40 -4.14 -20.70 -3.67
N ARG A 41 -4.08 -21.11 -2.40
CA ARG A 41 -3.76 -22.50 -2.01
C ARG A 41 -4.86 -23.48 -2.41
N GLU A 42 -6.13 -23.03 -2.57
CA GLU A 42 -7.22 -23.90 -3.09
C GLU A 42 -6.95 -24.41 -4.53
N PHE A 43 -6.07 -23.75 -5.29
CA PHE A 43 -5.66 -24.21 -6.62
C PHE A 43 -4.54 -25.26 -6.58
N GLU A 44 -4.15 -25.74 -5.39
CA GLU A 44 -3.10 -26.77 -5.19
C GLU A 44 -1.74 -26.39 -5.80
N VAL A 45 -1.41 -25.10 -5.81
CA VAL A 45 -0.17 -24.56 -6.40
C VAL A 45 0.90 -24.29 -5.36
N GLY A 46 2.17 -24.33 -5.81
CA GLY A 46 3.32 -24.01 -4.97
C GLY A 46 3.40 -22.53 -4.58
N TYR A 47 4.11 -22.23 -3.50
CA TYR A 47 4.27 -20.89 -2.95
C TYR A 47 4.81 -19.86 -3.96
N GLY A 48 5.62 -20.29 -4.94
CA GLY A 48 6.15 -19.40 -5.98
C GLY A 48 5.04 -18.76 -6.83
N LEU A 49 4.04 -19.54 -7.24
CA LEU A 49 2.87 -19.04 -7.97
C LEU A 49 1.97 -18.18 -7.07
N VAL A 50 1.81 -18.56 -5.80
CA VAL A 50 1.10 -17.73 -4.81
C VAL A 50 1.76 -16.34 -4.71
N GLY A 51 3.08 -16.29 -4.50
CA GLY A 51 3.83 -15.04 -4.44
C GLY A 51 3.72 -14.19 -5.71
N LEU A 52 3.75 -14.82 -6.88
CA LEU A 52 3.56 -14.13 -8.17
C LEU A 52 2.17 -13.48 -8.28
N VAL A 53 1.10 -14.19 -7.93
CA VAL A 53 -0.26 -13.64 -7.97
C VAL A 53 -0.45 -12.53 -6.94
N LEU A 54 0.15 -12.67 -5.76
CA LEU A 54 0.15 -11.59 -4.75
C LEU A 54 0.85 -10.33 -5.27
N SER A 55 1.92 -10.47 -6.04
CA SER A 55 2.62 -9.36 -6.72
C SER A 55 1.83 -8.79 -7.90
N GLY A 56 0.85 -9.50 -8.44
CA GLY A 56 0.11 -9.12 -9.65
C GLY A 56 -0.47 -7.71 -9.60
N GLN A 57 -0.98 -7.27 -8.45
CA GLN A 57 -1.49 -5.90 -8.29
C GLN A 57 -0.37 -4.86 -8.42
N ALA A 58 0.77 -5.11 -7.80
CA ALA A 58 1.91 -4.20 -7.87
C ALA A 58 2.49 -4.15 -9.30
N ILE A 59 2.53 -5.29 -9.99
CA ILE A 59 2.89 -5.36 -11.42
C ILE A 59 1.96 -4.46 -12.25
N GLY A 60 0.65 -4.57 -12.02
CA GLY A 60 -0.34 -3.72 -12.70
C GLY A 60 -0.15 -2.23 -12.40
N MET A 61 0.18 -1.87 -11.16
CA MET A 61 0.51 -0.49 -10.77
C MET A 61 1.75 0.01 -11.50
N LEU A 62 2.85 -0.76 -11.51
CA LEU A 62 4.09 -0.41 -12.23
C LEU A 62 3.84 -0.16 -13.72
N ILE A 63 3.04 -1.01 -14.38
CA ILE A 63 2.68 -0.84 -15.80
C ILE A 63 1.95 0.48 -16.03
N MET A 64 1.07 0.88 -15.09
CA MET A 64 0.20 2.03 -15.27
C MET A 64 0.67 3.31 -14.56
N ASP A 65 1.72 3.30 -13.77
CA ASP A 65 2.15 4.51 -13.02
C ASP A 65 2.45 5.69 -13.95
N ILE A 66 3.20 5.47 -15.02
CA ILE A 66 3.46 6.51 -16.01
C ILE A 66 2.23 6.78 -16.89
N PRO A 67 1.55 5.78 -17.49
CA PRO A 67 0.36 5.99 -18.32
C PRO A 67 -0.82 6.63 -17.58
N SER A 68 -0.98 6.41 -16.26
CA SER A 68 -2.09 6.94 -15.47
C SER A 68 -2.23 8.47 -15.58
N GLY A 69 -1.10 9.18 -15.55
CA GLY A 69 -1.09 10.62 -15.74
C GLY A 69 -1.64 11.06 -17.11
N MET A 70 -1.38 10.29 -18.17
CA MET A 70 -1.92 10.56 -19.52
C MET A 70 -3.41 10.26 -19.60
N VAL A 71 -3.84 9.13 -19.01
CA VAL A 71 -5.26 8.77 -18.92
C VAL A 71 -6.03 9.89 -18.21
N MET A 72 -5.52 10.38 -17.08
CA MET A 72 -6.10 11.48 -16.34
C MET A 72 -6.16 12.77 -17.16
N ARG A 73 -5.09 13.11 -17.91
CA ARG A 73 -5.06 14.31 -18.77
C ARG A 73 -6.06 14.23 -19.92
N ARG A 74 -6.23 13.06 -20.54
CA ARG A 74 -7.15 12.87 -21.68
C ARG A 74 -8.61 12.81 -21.24
N LEU A 75 -8.92 12.12 -20.16
CA LEU A 75 -10.28 11.87 -19.71
C LEU A 75 -10.79 12.91 -18.71
N GLY A 76 -9.89 13.65 -18.06
CA GLY A 76 -10.16 14.46 -16.87
C GLY A 76 -10.23 13.60 -15.61
N GLN A 77 -10.06 14.23 -14.44
CA GLN A 77 -9.93 13.54 -13.14
C GLN A 77 -11.12 12.62 -12.84
N ARG A 78 -12.35 13.13 -12.97
CA ARG A 78 -13.57 12.34 -12.65
C ARG A 78 -13.70 11.09 -13.50
N ARG A 79 -13.54 11.21 -14.83
CA ARG A 79 -13.66 10.04 -15.73
C ARG A 79 -12.54 9.05 -15.49
N ALA A 80 -11.32 9.51 -15.24
CA ALA A 80 -10.19 8.64 -14.91
C ALA A 80 -10.42 7.91 -13.58
N MET A 81 -10.95 8.56 -12.53
CA MET A 81 -11.35 7.91 -11.28
C MET A 81 -12.41 6.83 -11.53
N ILE A 82 -13.43 7.11 -12.35
CA ILE A 82 -14.49 6.16 -12.70
C ILE A 82 -13.89 4.94 -13.43
N VAL A 83 -13.10 5.16 -14.48
CA VAL A 83 -12.45 4.07 -15.23
C VAL A 83 -11.57 3.21 -14.32
N GLY A 84 -10.74 3.86 -13.48
CA GLY A 84 -9.90 3.16 -12.53
C GLY A 84 -10.70 2.29 -11.56
N LEU A 85 -11.71 2.85 -10.90
CA LEU A 85 -12.55 2.10 -9.95
C LEU A 85 -13.39 1.02 -10.63
N SER A 86 -13.91 1.26 -11.85
CA SER A 86 -14.63 0.23 -12.60
C SER A 86 -13.71 -0.97 -12.87
N LEU A 87 -12.45 -0.72 -13.28
CA LEU A 87 -11.50 -1.78 -13.53
C LEU A 87 -11.17 -2.56 -12.24
N VAL A 88 -10.98 -1.86 -11.12
CA VAL A 88 -10.75 -2.50 -9.80
C VAL A 88 -11.98 -3.32 -9.38
N ALA A 89 -13.18 -2.79 -9.48
CA ALA A 89 -14.40 -3.48 -9.09
C ALA A 89 -14.63 -4.76 -9.90
N LEU A 90 -14.56 -4.64 -11.24
CA LEU A 90 -14.79 -5.77 -12.14
C LEU A 90 -13.73 -6.86 -11.95
N SER A 91 -12.46 -6.49 -11.87
CA SER A 91 -11.38 -7.47 -11.66
C SER A 91 -11.44 -8.12 -10.28
N THR A 92 -11.86 -7.40 -9.24
CA THR A 92 -12.05 -7.97 -7.90
C THR A 92 -13.24 -8.92 -7.85
N LEU A 93 -14.35 -8.56 -8.48
CA LEU A 93 -15.52 -9.45 -8.62
C LEU A 93 -15.15 -10.70 -9.42
N ALA A 94 -14.38 -10.56 -10.50
CA ALA A 94 -13.95 -11.68 -11.33
C ALA A 94 -13.11 -12.72 -10.57
N LEU A 95 -12.39 -12.34 -9.52
CA LEU A 95 -11.67 -13.28 -8.64
C LEU A 95 -12.60 -14.31 -7.99
N PHE A 96 -13.86 -13.99 -7.74
CA PHE A 96 -14.84 -14.94 -7.20
C PHE A 96 -15.05 -16.14 -8.14
N TRP A 97 -15.04 -15.90 -9.45
CA TRP A 97 -15.24 -16.94 -10.47
C TRP A 97 -13.94 -17.50 -11.04
N ALA A 98 -12.78 -17.03 -10.59
CA ALA A 98 -11.51 -17.52 -11.11
C ALA A 98 -11.37 -19.03 -10.88
N ARG A 99 -10.94 -19.73 -11.94
CA ARG A 99 -10.79 -21.20 -11.98
C ARG A 99 -9.34 -21.64 -12.12
N SER A 100 -8.46 -20.68 -12.37
CA SER A 100 -7.04 -20.97 -12.58
C SER A 100 -6.16 -19.83 -12.04
N VAL A 101 -4.90 -20.15 -11.75
CA VAL A 101 -3.89 -19.18 -11.30
C VAL A 101 -3.62 -18.08 -12.35
N PRO A 102 -3.51 -18.38 -13.67
CA PRO A 102 -3.37 -17.34 -14.69
C PRO A 102 -4.53 -16.34 -14.70
N GLU A 103 -5.77 -16.80 -14.51
CA GLU A 103 -6.93 -15.89 -14.41
C GLU A 103 -6.81 -15.00 -13.18
N ALA A 104 -6.50 -15.57 -12.00
CA ALA A 104 -6.30 -14.81 -10.78
C ALA A 104 -5.18 -13.77 -10.93
N LEU A 105 -4.05 -14.14 -11.55
CA LEU A 105 -2.95 -13.23 -11.86
C LEU A 105 -3.40 -12.08 -12.77
N LEU A 106 -4.11 -12.40 -13.84
CA LEU A 106 -4.62 -11.41 -14.79
C LEU A 106 -5.55 -10.41 -14.12
N TYR A 107 -6.51 -10.91 -13.30
CA TYR A 107 -7.42 -10.04 -12.55
C TYR A 107 -6.69 -9.17 -11.53
N ARG A 108 -5.64 -9.69 -10.87
CA ARG A 108 -4.79 -8.90 -9.98
C ARG A 108 -4.03 -7.80 -10.72
N ILE A 109 -3.50 -8.09 -11.90
CA ILE A 109 -2.82 -7.08 -12.75
C ILE A 109 -3.81 -5.98 -13.15
N PHE A 110 -5.00 -6.32 -13.65
CA PHE A 110 -6.03 -5.33 -13.99
C PHE A 110 -6.48 -4.51 -12.78
N SER A 111 -6.64 -5.14 -11.63
CA SER A 111 -6.92 -4.42 -10.37
C SER A 111 -5.81 -3.38 -10.07
N GLY A 112 -4.54 -3.75 -10.23
CA GLY A 112 -3.40 -2.86 -10.04
C GLY A 112 -3.39 -1.68 -11.03
N MET A 113 -3.66 -1.95 -12.30
CA MET A 113 -3.78 -0.91 -13.32
C MET A 113 -4.89 0.10 -12.98
N GLY A 114 -6.07 -0.40 -12.58
CA GLY A 114 -7.18 0.45 -12.15
C GLY A 114 -6.83 1.26 -10.90
N PHE A 115 -6.13 0.64 -9.96
CA PHE A 115 -5.71 1.29 -8.71
C PHE A 115 -4.74 2.44 -8.93
N SER A 116 -3.79 2.30 -9.87
CA SER A 116 -2.86 3.37 -10.26
C SER A 116 -3.62 4.55 -10.91
N VAL A 117 -4.51 4.29 -11.88
CA VAL A 117 -5.31 5.34 -12.54
C VAL A 117 -6.19 6.08 -11.53
N PHE A 118 -6.88 5.36 -10.65
CA PHE A 118 -7.70 5.95 -9.60
C PHE A 118 -6.85 6.77 -8.62
N GLY A 119 -5.73 6.22 -8.16
CA GLY A 119 -4.84 6.84 -7.18
C GLY A 119 -4.28 8.18 -7.66
N VAL A 120 -3.72 8.23 -8.88
CA VAL A 120 -3.19 9.46 -9.49
C VAL A 120 -4.29 10.51 -9.63
N SER A 121 -5.46 10.12 -10.16
CA SER A 121 -6.57 11.04 -10.39
C SER A 121 -7.17 11.59 -9.10
N ARG A 122 -7.27 10.76 -8.05
CA ARG A 122 -7.73 11.17 -6.72
C ARG A 122 -6.76 12.15 -6.04
N HIS A 123 -5.45 11.88 -6.11
CA HIS A 123 -4.45 12.80 -5.54
C HIS A 123 -4.47 14.15 -6.25
N ALA A 124 -4.60 14.17 -7.58
CA ALA A 124 -4.75 15.40 -8.34
C ALA A 124 -6.03 16.15 -7.93
N TYR A 125 -7.15 15.45 -7.76
CA TYR A 125 -8.41 16.05 -7.32
C TYR A 125 -8.29 16.70 -5.94
N ILE A 126 -7.65 16.03 -4.97
CA ILE A 126 -7.38 16.60 -3.63
C ILE A 126 -6.48 17.82 -3.75
N ALA A 127 -5.42 17.73 -4.57
CA ALA A 127 -4.45 18.81 -4.74
C ALA A 127 -5.05 20.09 -5.31
N GLU A 128 -5.99 19.99 -6.23
CA GLU A 128 -6.62 21.14 -6.89
C GLU A 128 -7.77 21.74 -6.08
N ASN A 129 -8.53 20.93 -5.36
CA ASN A 129 -9.74 21.39 -4.69
C ASN A 129 -9.54 21.68 -3.19
N ALA A 130 -8.40 21.32 -2.60
CA ALA A 130 -8.11 21.65 -1.21
C ALA A 130 -7.67 23.11 -1.07
N VAL A 131 -8.35 23.87 -0.22
CA VAL A 131 -7.97 25.24 0.14
C VAL A 131 -6.55 25.25 0.69
N ILE A 132 -5.71 26.19 0.24
CA ILE A 132 -4.26 26.25 0.55
C ILE A 132 -4.00 26.14 2.06
N GLY A 133 -4.76 26.83 2.92
CA GLY A 133 -4.58 26.83 4.38
C GLY A 133 -4.98 25.53 5.09
N VAL A 134 -5.73 24.61 4.45
CA VAL A 134 -6.21 23.35 5.06
C VAL A 134 -5.74 22.10 4.30
N ARG A 135 -4.95 22.26 3.25
CA ARG A 135 -4.47 21.17 2.38
C ARG A 135 -3.71 20.09 3.18
N GLY A 136 -2.86 20.51 4.12
CA GLY A 136 -2.13 19.59 4.99
C GLY A 136 -3.07 18.73 5.85
N ARG A 137 -4.12 19.34 6.42
CA ARG A 137 -5.15 18.63 7.20
C ARG A 137 -5.95 17.64 6.35
N ALA A 138 -6.29 18.02 5.11
CA ALA A 138 -7.00 17.14 4.18
C ALA A 138 -6.17 15.90 3.82
N VAL A 139 -4.87 16.06 3.58
CA VAL A 139 -3.96 14.96 3.30
C VAL A 139 -3.74 14.09 4.53
N ALA A 140 -3.59 14.68 5.72
CA ALA A 140 -3.45 13.93 6.98
C ALA A 140 -4.70 13.10 7.29
N LEU A 141 -5.89 13.68 7.14
CA LEU A 141 -7.16 12.98 7.34
C LEU A 141 -7.34 11.84 6.32
N PHE A 142 -6.98 12.08 5.06
CA PHE A 142 -6.94 11.05 4.03
C PHE A 142 -6.05 9.86 4.44
N GLY A 143 -4.84 10.12 4.95
CA GLY A 143 -3.93 9.08 5.45
C GLY A 143 -4.51 8.30 6.63
N GLY A 144 -5.15 8.99 7.58
CA GLY A 144 -5.81 8.38 8.74
C GLY A 144 -6.97 7.46 8.34
N ILE A 145 -7.84 7.92 7.43
CA ILE A 145 -8.98 7.16 6.91
C ILE A 145 -8.52 5.89 6.18
N ASN A 146 -7.47 6.00 5.38
CA ASN A 146 -6.87 4.84 4.70
C ASN A 146 -6.41 3.78 5.72
N ARG A 147 -5.78 4.20 6.82
CA ARG A 147 -5.33 3.30 7.88
C ARG A 147 -6.48 2.63 8.63
N ILE A 148 -7.52 3.38 8.98
CA ILE A 148 -8.70 2.82 9.66
C ILE A 148 -9.36 1.74 8.79
N GLY A 149 -9.53 1.98 7.48
CA GLY A 149 -10.05 0.98 6.56
C GLY A 149 -9.18 -0.28 6.51
N ARG A 150 -7.86 -0.10 6.36
CA ARG A 150 -6.92 -1.22 6.28
C ARG A 150 -6.80 -2.01 7.59
N PHE A 151 -6.96 -1.35 8.74
CA PHE A 151 -6.99 -1.97 10.06
C PHE A 151 -8.21 -2.87 10.25
N SER A 152 -9.39 -2.40 9.86
CA SER A 152 -10.66 -3.12 10.09
C SER A 152 -10.84 -4.32 9.15
N GLY A 153 -10.17 -4.30 7.99
CA GLY A 153 -10.37 -5.28 6.92
C GLY A 153 -10.01 -6.72 7.26
N PRO A 154 -8.85 -7.02 7.83
CA PRO A 154 -8.39 -8.39 7.99
C PRO A 154 -9.27 -9.26 8.86
N ALA A 155 -9.77 -8.76 10.00
CA ALA A 155 -10.73 -9.50 10.83
C ALA A 155 -12.02 -9.79 10.08
N ILE A 156 -12.57 -8.78 9.37
CA ILE A 156 -13.78 -8.93 8.57
C ILE A 156 -13.57 -9.98 7.47
N GLY A 157 -12.46 -9.89 6.73
CA GLY A 157 -12.10 -10.84 5.68
C GLY A 157 -11.93 -12.25 6.20
N GLY A 158 -11.22 -12.40 7.31
CA GLY A 158 -11.03 -13.67 7.99
C GLY A 158 -12.33 -14.31 8.47
N MET A 159 -13.19 -13.54 9.14
CA MET A 159 -14.50 -14.03 9.61
C MET A 159 -15.41 -14.47 8.45
N ILE A 160 -15.48 -13.67 7.37
CA ILE A 160 -16.30 -14.01 6.21
C ILE A 160 -15.73 -15.25 5.51
N GLY A 161 -14.40 -15.29 5.33
CA GLY A 161 -13.73 -16.43 4.73
C GLY A 161 -13.92 -17.73 5.48
N SER A 162 -13.91 -17.70 6.82
CA SER A 162 -14.14 -18.85 7.68
C SER A 162 -15.62 -19.26 7.72
N ALA A 163 -16.54 -18.28 7.79
CA ALA A 163 -17.96 -18.57 7.94
C ALA A 163 -18.64 -19.05 6.64
N LEU A 164 -18.19 -18.60 5.48
CA LEU A 164 -18.82 -18.87 4.18
C LEU A 164 -17.89 -19.65 3.24
N SER A 165 -16.85 -18.99 2.72
CA SER A 165 -15.82 -19.56 1.87
C SER A 165 -14.74 -18.51 1.62
N LEU A 166 -13.52 -18.94 1.21
CA LEU A 166 -12.43 -18.02 0.84
C LEU A 166 -12.75 -17.18 -0.42
N ARG A 167 -13.81 -17.54 -1.17
CA ARG A 167 -14.30 -16.76 -2.33
C ARG A 167 -15.26 -15.64 -1.94
N ALA A 168 -16.07 -15.83 -0.89
CA ALA A 168 -17.08 -14.87 -0.47
C ALA A 168 -16.57 -13.44 -0.19
N PRO A 169 -15.38 -13.24 0.42
CA PRO A 169 -14.79 -11.94 0.60
C PRO A 169 -14.64 -11.12 -0.69
N PHE A 170 -14.37 -11.75 -1.86
CA PHE A 170 -14.25 -11.02 -3.13
C PHE A 170 -15.56 -10.36 -3.58
N LEU A 171 -16.71 -10.97 -3.29
CA LEU A 171 -18.02 -10.34 -3.56
C LEU A 171 -18.23 -9.11 -2.69
N ILE A 172 -17.90 -9.21 -1.41
CA ILE A 172 -18.03 -8.08 -0.47
C ILE A 172 -17.07 -6.95 -0.85
N MET A 173 -15.83 -7.28 -1.20
CA MET A 173 -14.88 -6.29 -1.69
C MET A 173 -15.35 -5.62 -2.97
N GLY A 174 -15.84 -6.40 -3.94
CA GLY A 174 -16.41 -5.89 -5.18
C GLY A 174 -17.59 -4.96 -4.93
N LEU A 175 -18.47 -5.30 -3.97
CA LEU A 175 -19.58 -4.44 -3.54
C LEU A 175 -19.07 -3.13 -2.92
N LEU A 176 -18.13 -3.19 -1.99
CA LEU A 176 -17.54 -1.99 -1.36
C LEU A 176 -16.92 -1.05 -2.40
N ILE A 177 -16.17 -1.61 -3.36
CA ILE A 177 -15.56 -0.83 -4.44
C ILE A 177 -16.62 -0.28 -5.40
N SER A 178 -17.70 -1.03 -5.67
CA SER A 178 -18.83 -0.56 -6.49
C SER A 178 -19.59 0.58 -5.80
N ILE A 179 -19.76 0.53 -4.48
CA ILE A 179 -20.29 1.66 -3.70
C ILE A 179 -19.37 2.87 -3.81
N ALA A 180 -18.04 2.68 -3.67
CA ALA A 180 -17.07 3.75 -3.84
C ALA A 180 -17.15 4.36 -5.26
N LEU A 181 -17.28 3.53 -6.29
CA LEU A 181 -17.49 3.96 -7.67
C LEU A 181 -18.76 4.80 -7.82
N PHE A 182 -19.86 4.33 -7.26
CA PHE A 182 -21.13 5.04 -7.29
C PHE A 182 -21.06 6.42 -6.62
N LEU A 183 -20.39 6.50 -5.46
CA LEU A 183 -20.14 7.78 -4.78
C LEU A 183 -19.29 8.73 -5.64
N VAL A 184 -18.26 8.23 -6.30
CA VAL A 184 -17.43 9.05 -7.22
C VAL A 184 -18.26 9.56 -8.40
N ILE A 185 -19.12 8.71 -8.97
CA ILE A 185 -20.05 9.09 -10.08
C ILE A 185 -21.00 10.20 -9.64
N LEU A 186 -21.55 10.13 -8.44
CA LEU A 186 -22.52 11.09 -7.97
C LEU A 186 -21.90 12.40 -7.46
N MET A 187 -20.80 12.30 -6.72
CA MET A 187 -20.31 13.38 -5.87
C MET A 187 -19.11 14.15 -6.45
N VAL A 188 -18.33 13.53 -7.36
CA VAL A 188 -17.20 14.23 -7.99
C VAL A 188 -17.71 15.07 -9.16
N PRO A 189 -17.54 16.42 -9.15
CA PRO A 189 -17.99 17.29 -10.22
C PRO A 189 -17.33 16.95 -11.58
N ARG A 190 -18.01 17.26 -12.67
CA ARG A 190 -17.44 17.13 -14.02
C ARG A 190 -16.35 18.16 -14.23
N THR A 191 -15.09 17.75 -14.18
CA THR A 191 -13.94 18.60 -14.48
C THR A 191 -13.73 18.64 -16.00
N ARG A 192 -13.56 19.83 -16.56
CA ARG A 192 -13.23 19.98 -17.99
C ARG A 192 -11.76 19.55 -18.20
N ALA A 193 -11.53 18.73 -19.20
CA ALA A 193 -10.19 18.20 -19.58
C ALA A 193 -9.20 19.29 -20.08
N THR A 194 -9.62 20.56 -20.11
CA THR A 194 -8.96 21.66 -20.82
C THR A 194 -7.75 22.28 -20.15
N GLN A 195 -7.51 22.05 -18.85
CA GLN A 195 -6.42 22.73 -18.12
C GLN A 195 -5.05 22.02 -18.19
N PHE A 196 -5.00 20.79 -18.70
CA PHE A 196 -3.76 20.00 -18.72
C PHE A 196 -3.15 19.78 -20.11
N ARG A 197 -3.61 20.57 -21.12
CA ARG A 197 -3.25 20.33 -22.54
C ARG A 197 -1.82 20.76 -22.91
N GLU A 198 -1.12 21.49 -22.07
CA GLU A 198 0.17 22.13 -22.42
C GLU A 198 1.44 21.43 -21.90
N GLN A 199 1.35 20.40 -21.10
CA GLN A 199 2.55 19.71 -20.62
C GLN A 199 2.87 18.48 -21.48
N GLY A 200 3.84 18.64 -22.38
CA GLY A 200 4.73 17.66 -23.02
C GLY A 200 4.19 16.29 -23.49
N SER A 201 4.80 15.78 -24.53
CA SER A 201 4.66 14.38 -25.02
C SER A 201 5.12 13.39 -23.94
N LEU A 202 4.60 12.13 -23.95
CA LEU A 202 5.14 11.04 -23.12
C LEU A 202 6.66 10.92 -23.30
N LYS A 203 7.15 11.11 -24.51
CA LYS A 203 8.58 11.06 -24.83
C LYS A 203 9.37 12.12 -24.05
N SER A 204 8.86 13.36 -23.96
CA SER A 204 9.52 14.42 -23.19
C SER A 204 9.50 14.13 -21.69
N TYR A 205 8.40 13.59 -21.16
CA TYR A 205 8.31 13.21 -19.76
C TYR A 205 9.28 12.06 -19.41
N VAL A 206 9.35 11.04 -20.24
CA VAL A 206 10.31 9.93 -20.07
C VAL A 206 11.76 10.44 -20.17
N GLN A 207 12.03 11.38 -21.08
CA GLN A 207 13.36 12.01 -21.17
C GLN A 207 13.71 12.80 -19.92
N GLN A 208 12.76 13.55 -19.34
CA GLN A 208 12.95 14.26 -18.07
C GLN A 208 13.19 13.29 -16.92
N LEU A 209 12.43 12.20 -16.82
CA LEU A 209 12.69 11.15 -15.84
C LEU A 209 14.10 10.57 -16.00
N TRP A 210 14.53 10.29 -17.23
CA TRP A 210 15.85 9.74 -17.50
C TRP A 210 16.98 10.71 -17.14
N SER A 211 16.88 12.00 -17.49
CA SER A 211 17.86 13.01 -17.08
C SER A 211 17.93 13.13 -15.57
N THR A 212 16.78 13.25 -14.88
CA THR A 212 16.73 13.31 -13.42
C THR A 212 17.32 12.05 -12.78
N ALA A 213 17.06 10.85 -13.35
CA ALA A 213 17.65 9.60 -12.87
C ALA A 213 19.17 9.62 -12.99
N LYS A 214 19.70 10.16 -14.09
CA LYS A 214 21.15 10.28 -14.32
C LYS A 214 21.78 11.30 -13.37
N ASP A 215 21.12 12.44 -13.16
CA ASP A 215 21.66 13.51 -12.31
C ASP A 215 21.59 13.14 -10.82
N GLN A 216 20.56 12.39 -10.42
CA GLN A 216 20.33 11.98 -9.03
C GLN A 216 20.65 10.50 -8.77
N TYR A 217 21.46 9.85 -9.62
CA TYR A 217 21.68 8.39 -9.57
C TYR A 217 22.22 7.91 -8.22
N ARG A 218 23.09 8.68 -7.57
CA ARG A 218 23.67 8.31 -6.27
C ARG A 218 22.61 8.20 -5.18
N ILE A 219 21.70 9.20 -5.10
CA ILE A 219 20.60 9.20 -4.11
C ILE A 219 19.62 8.09 -4.46
N LEU A 220 19.22 7.98 -5.73
CA LEU A 220 18.24 6.98 -6.17
C LEU A 220 18.75 5.54 -6.02
N THR A 221 20.05 5.29 -6.17
CA THR A 221 20.61 3.95 -5.96
C THR A 221 20.81 3.65 -4.48
N THR A 222 21.37 4.56 -3.69
CA THR A 222 21.65 4.31 -2.27
C THR A 222 20.38 4.35 -1.41
N VAL A 223 19.66 5.48 -1.42
CA VAL A 223 18.44 5.64 -0.62
C VAL A 223 17.29 4.85 -1.24
N GLY A 224 17.24 4.75 -2.57
CA GLY A 224 16.29 3.94 -3.29
C GLY A 224 16.41 2.44 -2.99
N ALA A 225 17.62 1.90 -2.83
CA ALA A 225 17.80 0.53 -2.34
C ALA A 225 17.20 0.35 -0.95
N GLY A 226 17.39 1.30 -0.04
CA GLY A 226 16.72 1.30 1.27
C GLY A 226 15.20 1.28 1.14
N GLN A 227 14.62 2.12 0.26
CA GLN A 227 13.18 2.15 -0.03
C GLN A 227 12.67 0.81 -0.60
N LEU A 228 13.42 0.19 -1.51
CA LEU A 228 13.07 -1.10 -2.10
C LEU A 228 12.99 -2.18 -1.02
N PHE A 229 14.04 -2.36 -0.22
CA PHE A 229 14.06 -3.34 0.87
C PHE A 229 13.03 -3.03 1.96
N ALA A 230 12.77 -1.75 2.25
CA ALA A 230 11.72 -1.31 3.15
C ALA A 230 10.32 -1.74 2.69
N GLN A 231 10.06 -1.69 1.39
CA GLN A 231 8.78 -2.16 0.86
C GLN A 231 8.71 -3.68 0.77
N MET A 232 9.82 -4.36 0.49
CA MET A 232 9.89 -5.82 0.52
C MET A 232 9.54 -6.39 1.90
N VAL A 233 10.12 -5.85 2.99
CA VAL A 233 9.82 -6.32 4.34
C VAL A 233 8.35 -6.08 4.71
N ARG A 234 7.77 -4.95 4.30
CA ARG A 234 6.36 -4.62 4.55
C ARG A 234 5.41 -5.57 3.84
N THR A 235 5.69 -5.93 2.59
CA THR A 235 4.83 -6.83 1.83
C THR A 235 5.09 -8.30 2.14
N GLY A 236 6.32 -8.65 2.54
CA GLY A 236 6.67 -9.99 2.99
C GLY A 236 5.81 -10.47 4.16
N ARG A 237 5.48 -9.60 5.11
CA ARG A 237 4.59 -9.95 6.23
C ARG A 237 3.18 -10.33 5.76
N ASP A 238 2.65 -9.63 4.75
CA ASP A 238 1.29 -9.85 4.23
C ASP A 238 1.20 -11.21 3.47
N VAL A 239 2.34 -11.83 3.16
CA VAL A 239 2.46 -13.18 2.60
C VAL A 239 2.73 -14.21 3.69
N LEU A 240 3.74 -13.94 4.53
CA LEU A 240 4.29 -14.92 5.45
C LEU A 240 3.37 -15.21 6.64
N ILE A 241 2.74 -14.18 7.23
CA ILE A 241 1.83 -14.38 8.35
C ILE A 241 0.66 -15.30 7.95
N PRO A 242 -0.07 -15.06 6.83
CA PRO A 242 -1.14 -15.95 6.43
C PRO A 242 -0.67 -17.37 6.07
N LEU A 243 0.36 -17.50 5.24
CA LEU A 243 0.81 -18.82 4.78
C LEU A 243 1.44 -19.65 5.92
N TYR A 244 2.26 -19.02 6.76
CA TYR A 244 2.86 -19.71 7.91
C TYR A 244 1.80 -20.08 8.95
N GLY A 245 0.86 -19.18 9.22
CA GLY A 245 -0.26 -19.43 10.12
C GLY A 245 -1.12 -20.60 9.68
N ALA A 246 -1.48 -20.67 8.40
CA ALA A 246 -2.32 -21.73 7.88
C ALA A 246 -1.54 -23.05 7.68
N ASP A 247 -0.43 -23.02 6.93
CA ASP A 247 0.22 -24.24 6.46
C ASP A 247 1.16 -24.89 7.50
N VAL A 248 1.68 -24.11 8.48
CA VAL A 248 2.60 -24.60 9.51
C VAL A 248 1.93 -24.70 10.88
N LEU A 249 1.15 -23.69 11.27
CA LEU A 249 0.52 -23.65 12.60
C LEU A 249 -0.92 -24.18 12.59
N GLY A 250 -1.51 -24.49 11.43
CA GLY A 250 -2.87 -24.99 11.32
C GLY A 250 -3.96 -24.00 11.74
N LEU A 251 -3.67 -22.70 11.68
CA LEU A 251 -4.63 -21.64 12.05
C LEU A 251 -5.66 -21.46 10.94
N ASP A 252 -6.90 -21.20 11.34
CA ASP A 252 -7.95 -20.83 10.40
C ASP A 252 -7.82 -19.37 9.90
N VAL A 253 -8.54 -19.05 8.83
CA VAL A 253 -8.46 -17.72 8.22
C VAL A 253 -8.99 -16.61 9.13
N ALA A 254 -9.91 -16.91 10.06
CA ALA A 254 -10.41 -15.93 11.03
C ALA A 254 -9.33 -15.59 12.06
N GLN A 255 -8.63 -16.60 12.58
CA GLN A 255 -7.51 -16.40 13.50
C GLN A 255 -6.39 -15.57 12.84
N ILE A 256 -6.04 -15.86 11.59
CA ILE A 256 -5.06 -15.10 10.81
C ILE A 256 -5.54 -13.65 10.59
N GLY A 257 -6.83 -13.47 10.32
CA GLY A 257 -7.45 -12.15 10.22
C GLY A 257 -7.33 -11.34 11.51
N TRP A 258 -7.55 -11.96 12.66
CA TRP A 258 -7.37 -11.32 13.97
C TRP A 258 -5.92 -10.96 14.27
N ILE A 259 -4.95 -11.84 13.94
CA ILE A 259 -3.51 -11.54 14.07
C ILE A 259 -3.15 -10.30 13.24
N SER A 260 -3.60 -10.25 11.97
CA SER A 260 -3.32 -9.12 11.08
C SER A 260 -3.99 -7.82 11.55
N THR A 261 -5.19 -7.91 12.12
CA THR A 261 -5.89 -6.77 12.73
C THR A 261 -5.17 -6.28 13.97
N PHE A 262 -4.74 -7.18 14.86
CA PHE A 262 -3.98 -6.85 16.06
C PHE A 262 -2.66 -6.13 15.71
N ALA A 263 -1.91 -6.66 14.75
CA ALA A 263 -0.70 -6.01 14.24
C ALA A 263 -0.98 -4.60 13.70
N SER A 264 -2.07 -4.43 12.95
CA SER A 264 -2.49 -3.14 12.39
C SER A 264 -3.00 -2.16 13.46
N ALA A 265 -3.59 -2.66 14.57
CA ALA A 265 -3.99 -1.85 15.71
C ALA A 265 -2.76 -1.20 16.36
N ILE A 266 -1.73 -2.01 16.63
CA ILE A 266 -0.46 -1.51 17.21
C ILE A 266 0.19 -0.48 16.27
N ASP A 267 0.26 -0.78 14.96
CA ASP A 267 0.76 0.18 13.94
C ASP A 267 0.03 1.54 14.04
N MET A 268 -1.29 1.51 14.17
CA MET A 268 -2.10 2.73 14.18
C MET A 268 -1.85 3.60 15.41
N THR A 269 -1.57 3.01 16.59
CA THR A 269 -1.30 3.78 17.83
C THR A 269 -0.03 4.62 17.75
N LEU A 270 0.94 4.21 16.93
CA LEU A 270 2.25 4.85 16.80
C LEU A 270 2.30 5.98 15.76
N PHE A 271 1.26 6.13 14.94
CA PHE A 271 1.26 7.11 13.85
C PHE A 271 1.55 8.53 14.31
N TYR A 272 0.86 8.99 15.35
CA TYR A 272 1.05 10.35 15.88
C TYR A 272 2.36 10.51 16.67
N PRO A 273 2.72 9.62 17.62
CA PRO A 273 3.99 9.70 18.33
C PRO A 273 5.22 9.71 17.41
N VAL A 274 5.22 8.91 16.37
CA VAL A 274 6.35 8.83 15.43
C VAL A 274 6.54 10.12 14.63
N GLY A 275 5.46 10.80 14.28
CA GLY A 275 5.55 12.14 13.68
C GLY A 275 6.34 13.10 14.59
N MET A 276 6.05 13.12 15.88
CA MET A 276 6.77 13.96 16.86
C MET A 276 8.26 13.54 16.99
N VAL A 277 8.55 12.24 16.95
CA VAL A 277 9.93 11.74 16.98
C VAL A 277 10.70 12.23 15.75
N MET A 278 10.13 12.10 14.55
CA MET A 278 10.75 12.55 13.31
C MET A 278 11.03 14.07 13.30
N ASP A 279 10.09 14.86 13.84
CA ASP A 279 10.22 16.31 13.84
C ASP A 279 11.22 16.79 14.90
N ARG A 280 11.27 16.14 16.08
CA ARG A 280 12.12 16.58 17.19
C ARG A 280 13.54 16.02 17.15
N TRP A 281 13.69 14.72 16.82
CA TRP A 281 14.98 14.01 16.93
C TRP A 281 15.61 13.70 15.57
N GLY A 282 14.80 13.66 14.52
CA GLY A 282 15.26 13.39 13.16
C GLY A 282 14.61 12.14 12.55
N ARG A 283 14.73 12.05 11.22
CA ARG A 283 14.09 11.00 10.43
C ARG A 283 14.68 9.62 10.72
N LYS A 284 15.99 9.53 10.92
CA LYS A 284 16.67 8.25 11.19
C LYS A 284 16.20 7.57 12.47
N TYR A 285 15.86 8.35 13.52
CA TYR A 285 15.38 7.81 14.80
C TYR A 285 14.05 7.05 14.68
N ALA A 286 13.30 7.28 13.63
CA ALA A 286 12.08 6.54 13.32
C ALA A 286 12.35 5.43 12.28
N ILE A 287 13.08 5.75 11.20
CA ILE A 287 13.28 4.85 10.05
C ILE A 287 14.11 3.62 10.43
N VAL A 288 15.26 3.83 11.08
CA VAL A 288 16.20 2.74 11.41
C VAL A 288 15.57 1.69 12.33
N PRO A 289 15.02 2.06 13.52
CA PRO A 289 14.39 1.06 14.39
C PRO A 289 13.15 0.43 13.76
N SER A 290 12.41 1.16 12.92
CA SER A 290 11.26 0.62 12.23
C SER A 290 11.58 -0.64 11.42
N PHE A 291 12.55 -0.55 10.52
CA PHE A 291 12.88 -1.67 9.64
C PHE A 291 13.67 -2.76 10.34
N LEU A 292 14.48 -2.41 11.34
CA LEU A 292 15.16 -3.38 12.19
C LEU A 292 14.15 -4.26 12.94
N VAL A 293 13.18 -3.64 13.62
CA VAL A 293 12.16 -4.37 14.38
C VAL A 293 11.26 -5.22 13.46
N GLN A 294 10.86 -4.70 12.30
CA GLN A 294 10.12 -5.50 11.30
C GLN A 294 10.94 -6.69 10.81
N GLY A 295 12.24 -6.49 10.51
CA GLY A 295 13.14 -7.54 10.08
C GLY A 295 13.31 -8.64 11.14
N ILE A 296 13.55 -8.25 12.39
CA ILE A 296 13.62 -9.18 13.54
C ILE A 296 12.28 -9.92 13.70
N GLY A 297 11.15 -9.20 13.66
CA GLY A 297 9.83 -9.79 13.77
C GLY A 297 9.58 -10.88 12.71
N LEU A 298 9.91 -10.61 11.44
CA LEU A 298 9.79 -11.63 10.38
C LEU A 298 10.71 -12.82 10.62
N ALA A 299 11.95 -12.59 11.05
CA ALA A 299 12.90 -13.65 11.36
C ALA A 299 12.48 -14.51 12.56
N LEU A 300 11.63 -14.00 13.44
CA LEU A 300 11.08 -14.73 14.58
C LEU A 300 9.85 -15.59 14.23
N ILE A 301 9.21 -15.41 13.06
CA ILE A 301 8.04 -16.20 12.64
C ILE A 301 8.30 -17.73 12.77
N PRO A 302 9.45 -18.27 12.32
CA PRO A 302 9.72 -19.71 12.43
C PRO A 302 9.79 -20.27 13.86
N LEU A 303 9.98 -19.42 14.85
CA LEU A 303 10.03 -19.80 16.26
C LEU A 303 8.65 -19.77 16.95
N THR A 304 7.61 -19.35 16.23
CA THR A 304 6.26 -19.24 16.80
C THR A 304 5.56 -20.59 16.87
N THR A 305 4.79 -20.76 17.94
CA THR A 305 3.94 -21.93 18.15
C THR A 305 2.50 -21.47 18.38
N GLY A 306 1.60 -21.85 17.49
CA GLY A 306 0.17 -21.56 17.59
C GLY A 306 -0.18 -20.06 17.48
N PHE A 307 -1.44 -19.75 17.80
CA PHE A 307 -2.05 -18.42 17.62
C PHE A 307 -1.33 -17.31 18.42
N LEU A 308 -1.09 -17.53 19.72
CA LEU A 308 -0.52 -16.48 20.59
C LEU A 308 0.92 -16.13 20.20
N GLY A 309 1.73 -17.13 19.83
CA GLY A 309 3.09 -16.90 19.36
C GLY A 309 3.11 -16.05 18.10
N LEU A 310 2.31 -16.41 17.09
CA LEU A 310 2.24 -15.67 15.84
C LEU A 310 1.60 -14.27 16.04
N ALA A 311 0.63 -14.13 16.95
CA ALA A 311 0.05 -12.84 17.31
C ALA A 311 1.07 -11.91 17.98
N ALA A 312 1.90 -12.42 18.89
CA ALA A 312 2.96 -11.65 19.54
C ALA A 312 4.00 -11.14 18.51
N VAL A 313 4.45 -12.02 17.61
CA VAL A 313 5.36 -11.64 16.51
C VAL A 313 4.70 -10.70 15.52
N GLY A 314 3.43 -10.93 15.17
CA GLY A 314 2.63 -10.01 14.35
C GLY A 314 2.52 -8.63 14.99
N GLY A 315 2.30 -8.57 16.31
CA GLY A 315 2.31 -7.33 17.09
C GLY A 315 3.65 -6.59 17.06
N LEU A 316 4.77 -7.33 17.18
CA LEU A 316 6.12 -6.78 17.05
C LEU A 316 6.36 -6.19 15.65
N ILE A 317 5.95 -6.90 14.60
CA ILE A 317 6.02 -6.40 13.22
C ILE A 317 5.14 -5.16 13.05
N GLY A 318 3.93 -5.16 13.63
CA GLY A 318 3.02 -4.00 13.65
C GLY A 318 3.63 -2.79 14.36
N PHE A 319 4.28 -3.01 15.51
CA PHE A 319 5.02 -1.99 16.24
C PHE A 319 6.15 -1.39 15.36
N GLY A 320 6.98 -2.25 14.76
CA GLY A 320 8.01 -1.82 13.82
C GLY A 320 7.44 -1.02 12.65
N ASN A 321 6.32 -1.47 12.04
CA ASN A 321 5.69 -0.74 10.93
C ASN A 321 5.13 0.62 11.38
N GLY A 322 4.57 0.70 12.58
CA GLY A 322 4.10 1.93 13.19
C GLY A 322 5.21 2.97 13.34
N LEU A 323 6.41 2.55 13.81
CA LEU A 323 7.61 3.41 13.86
C LEU A 323 8.01 3.95 12.48
N GLY A 324 7.68 3.25 11.39
CA GLY A 324 7.96 3.66 10.01
C GLY A 324 6.86 4.49 9.36
N SER A 325 5.85 4.88 10.12
CA SER A 325 4.67 5.57 9.58
C SER A 325 5.02 6.94 8.99
N GLY A 326 4.73 7.10 7.68
CA GLY A 326 5.00 8.35 6.95
C GLY A 326 6.48 8.60 6.62
N THR A 327 7.41 7.84 7.20
CA THR A 327 8.86 8.09 7.08
C THR A 327 9.35 8.09 5.64
N MET A 328 8.91 7.15 4.81
CA MET A 328 9.34 7.05 3.41
C MET A 328 8.80 8.19 2.55
N LEU A 329 7.59 8.67 2.84
CA LEU A 329 7.03 9.83 2.14
C LEU A 329 7.78 11.11 2.51
N THR A 330 8.06 11.30 3.81
CA THR A 330 8.81 12.47 4.31
C THR A 330 10.25 12.45 3.79
N LEU A 331 10.95 11.31 3.88
CA LEU A 331 12.31 11.18 3.38
C LEU A 331 12.41 11.47 1.88
N GLY A 332 11.49 10.92 1.08
CA GLY A 332 11.42 11.22 -0.35
C GLY A 332 11.21 12.69 -0.64
N ALA A 333 10.35 13.37 0.14
CA ALA A 333 10.07 14.80 -0.02
C ALA A 333 11.26 15.68 0.42
N ASP A 334 11.98 15.28 1.48
CA ASP A 334 13.16 15.99 2.00
C ASP A 334 14.35 15.88 1.03
N LEU A 335 14.50 14.74 0.35
CA LEU A 335 15.60 14.48 -0.60
C LEU A 335 15.32 15.00 -2.02
N ALA A 336 14.09 15.34 -2.35
CA ALA A 336 13.70 15.77 -3.68
C ALA A 336 14.20 17.20 -3.99
N PRO A 337 15.08 17.39 -5.01
CA PRO A 337 15.51 18.73 -5.43
C PRO A 337 14.32 19.57 -5.88
N ALA A 338 14.32 20.86 -5.55
CA ALA A 338 13.19 21.76 -5.82
C ALA A 338 12.84 21.83 -7.32
N GLU A 339 13.86 21.82 -8.18
CA GLU A 339 13.75 21.99 -9.63
C GLU A 339 13.12 20.80 -10.34
N VAL A 340 13.33 19.57 -9.80
CA VAL A 340 12.87 18.29 -10.40
C VAL A 340 12.07 17.46 -9.41
N ARG A 341 11.39 18.12 -8.49
CA ARG A 341 10.69 17.46 -7.37
C ARG A 341 9.65 16.45 -7.83
N GLY A 342 8.91 16.76 -8.88
CA GLY A 342 7.87 15.90 -9.41
C GLY A 342 8.44 14.60 -9.99
N GLU A 343 9.47 14.72 -10.81
CA GLU A 343 10.18 13.60 -11.46
C GLU A 343 10.88 12.71 -10.43
N PHE A 344 11.55 13.33 -9.45
CA PHE A 344 12.23 12.60 -8.37
C PHE A 344 11.22 11.78 -7.54
N LEU A 345 10.11 12.38 -7.10
CA LEU A 345 9.06 11.69 -6.35
C LEU A 345 8.37 10.60 -7.17
N GLY A 346 8.24 10.80 -8.49
CA GLY A 346 7.77 9.77 -9.42
C GLY A 346 8.69 8.55 -9.43
N MET A 347 10.01 8.75 -9.54
CA MET A 347 10.99 7.66 -9.49
C MET A 347 11.08 7.02 -8.10
N TRP A 348 11.01 7.81 -7.04
CA TRP A 348 10.95 7.34 -5.66
C TRP A 348 9.78 6.38 -5.47
N ARG A 349 8.62 6.71 -6.01
CA ARG A 349 7.43 5.85 -6.00
C ARG A 349 7.66 4.58 -6.80
N LEU A 350 8.18 4.66 -8.04
CA LEU A 350 8.49 3.50 -8.87
C LEU A 350 9.43 2.50 -8.16
N ILE A 351 10.46 2.98 -7.46
CA ILE A 351 11.36 2.14 -6.66
C ILE A 351 10.58 1.47 -5.52
N GLY A 352 9.69 2.19 -4.85
CA GLY A 352 8.82 1.64 -3.82
C GLY A 352 7.89 0.55 -4.37
N ASP A 353 7.24 0.80 -5.51
CA ASP A 353 6.33 -0.16 -6.15
C ASP A 353 7.08 -1.39 -6.71
N LEU A 354 8.36 -1.23 -7.10
CA LEU A 354 9.23 -2.36 -7.41
C LEU A 354 9.48 -3.24 -6.17
N GLY A 355 9.78 -2.63 -5.01
CA GLY A 355 9.91 -3.36 -3.75
C GLY A 355 8.60 -4.04 -3.33
N PHE A 356 7.47 -3.40 -3.58
CA PHE A 356 6.13 -3.94 -3.34
C PHE A 356 5.84 -5.17 -4.23
N THR A 357 6.37 -5.17 -5.45
CA THR A 357 6.28 -6.30 -6.39
C THR A 357 7.23 -7.44 -6.01
N LEU A 358 8.48 -7.12 -5.68
CA LEU A 358 9.51 -8.12 -5.39
C LEU A 358 9.28 -8.84 -4.07
N GLY A 359 8.72 -8.18 -3.05
CA GLY A 359 8.53 -8.76 -1.74
C GLY A 359 7.75 -10.09 -1.78
N PRO A 360 6.49 -10.11 -2.26
CA PRO A 360 5.73 -11.36 -2.35
C PRO A 360 6.33 -12.37 -3.33
N SER A 361 6.88 -11.91 -4.47
CA SER A 361 7.51 -12.79 -5.46
C SER A 361 8.72 -13.52 -4.87
N ILE A 362 9.61 -12.82 -4.18
CA ILE A 362 10.80 -13.40 -3.56
C ILE A 362 10.39 -14.28 -2.37
N ALA A 363 9.46 -13.83 -1.52
CA ALA A 363 8.95 -14.64 -0.41
C ALA A 363 8.38 -15.97 -0.92
N GLY A 364 7.56 -15.93 -1.97
CA GLY A 364 6.98 -17.13 -2.59
C GLY A 364 8.04 -18.02 -3.25
N ALA A 365 8.99 -17.45 -4.00
CA ALA A 365 10.05 -18.22 -4.65
C ALA A 365 10.96 -18.91 -3.64
N VAL A 366 11.38 -18.23 -2.57
CA VAL A 366 12.19 -18.84 -1.49
C VAL A 366 11.40 -19.90 -0.74
N ALA A 367 10.11 -19.64 -0.45
CA ALA A 367 9.26 -20.63 0.19
C ALA A 367 9.07 -21.90 -0.67
N ALA A 368 8.99 -21.74 -2.00
CA ALA A 368 8.89 -22.87 -2.93
C ALA A 368 10.20 -23.66 -3.05
N ALA A 369 11.34 -22.99 -3.04
CA ALA A 369 12.64 -23.60 -3.20
C ALA A 369 13.18 -24.26 -1.92
N LEU A 370 12.90 -23.69 -0.75
CA LEU A 370 13.46 -24.12 0.53
C LEU A 370 12.36 -24.45 1.55
N ALA A 371 11.61 -23.50 2.02
CA ALA A 371 10.41 -23.63 2.87
C ALA A 371 9.98 -22.24 3.36
N LEU A 372 8.78 -22.13 3.98
CA LEU A 372 8.27 -20.89 4.61
C LEU A 372 9.21 -20.31 5.69
N PRO A 373 9.86 -21.12 6.57
CA PRO A 373 10.85 -20.59 7.52
C PRO A 373 12.01 -19.84 6.85
N ALA A 374 12.55 -20.40 5.77
CA ALA A 374 13.63 -19.74 5.02
C ALA A 374 13.18 -18.43 4.38
N ALA A 375 11.95 -18.40 3.82
CA ALA A 375 11.36 -17.17 3.29
C ALA A 375 11.20 -16.08 4.38
N ALA A 376 10.82 -16.46 5.60
CA ALA A 376 10.72 -15.55 6.73
C ALA A 376 12.09 -14.93 7.10
N LEU A 377 13.15 -15.74 7.11
CA LEU A 377 14.51 -15.26 7.36
C LEU A 377 15.01 -14.33 6.24
N VAL A 378 14.77 -14.67 4.97
CA VAL A 378 15.14 -13.82 3.83
C VAL A 378 14.37 -12.50 3.84
N MET A 379 13.07 -12.50 4.11
CA MET A 379 12.30 -11.26 4.25
C MET A 379 12.72 -10.48 5.50
N GLY A 380 13.05 -11.17 6.59
CA GLY A 380 13.61 -10.55 7.79
C GLY A 380 14.94 -9.84 7.51
N SER A 381 15.85 -10.51 6.78
CA SER A 381 17.14 -9.91 6.40
C SER A 381 16.97 -8.66 5.53
N SER A 382 15.96 -8.58 4.68
CA SER A 382 15.67 -7.37 3.91
C SER A 382 15.34 -6.17 4.80
N GLY A 383 14.66 -6.39 5.94
CA GLY A 383 14.42 -5.33 6.94
C GLY A 383 15.70 -4.86 7.61
N VAL A 384 16.59 -5.79 7.96
CA VAL A 384 17.90 -5.46 8.53
C VAL A 384 18.75 -4.70 7.52
N VAL A 385 18.78 -5.14 6.25
CA VAL A 385 19.50 -4.44 5.16
C VAL A 385 18.97 -3.05 4.96
N ALA A 386 17.64 -2.86 4.92
CA ALA A 386 17.03 -1.54 4.83
C ALA A 386 17.48 -0.64 6.00
N SER A 387 17.42 -1.16 7.23
CA SER A 387 17.87 -0.44 8.43
C SER A 387 19.33 -0.02 8.34
N MET A 388 20.22 -0.92 7.91
CA MET A 388 21.64 -0.62 7.72
C MET A 388 21.90 0.45 6.64
N ILE A 389 21.20 0.36 5.50
CA ILE A 389 21.29 1.37 4.44
C ILE A 389 20.90 2.74 5.00
N PHE A 390 19.76 2.85 5.69
CA PHE A 390 19.32 4.13 6.27
C PHE A 390 20.25 4.62 7.38
N LEU A 391 20.83 3.73 8.16
CA LEU A 391 21.77 4.11 9.23
C LEU A 391 23.08 4.68 8.68
N PHE A 392 23.70 4.00 7.72
CA PHE A 392 25.08 4.29 7.29
C PHE A 392 25.16 5.11 6.01
N LEU A 393 24.22 4.94 5.06
CA LEU A 393 24.33 5.53 3.72
C LEU A 393 23.43 6.75 3.51
N VAL A 394 22.44 6.96 4.39
CA VAL A 394 21.50 8.09 4.25
C VAL A 394 21.87 9.16 5.29
N PRO A 395 22.07 10.42 4.90
CA PRO A 395 22.29 11.51 5.87
C PRO A 395 21.00 11.79 6.65
N GLU A 396 21.10 12.40 7.84
CA GLU A 396 19.94 12.94 8.52
C GLU A 396 19.40 14.14 7.74
N THR A 397 18.12 14.13 7.42
CA THR A 397 17.50 15.16 6.58
C THR A 397 16.74 16.22 7.38
N ASN A 398 16.59 16.06 8.70
CA ASN A 398 15.98 17.08 9.56
C ASN A 398 16.95 18.26 9.74
N GLN A 399 16.73 19.35 9.02
CA GLN A 399 17.58 20.57 9.08
C GLN A 399 17.25 21.50 10.26
N GLN A 400 16.40 21.11 11.19
CA GLN A 400 16.03 21.93 12.37
C GLN A 400 17.02 21.77 13.54
N LYS A 401 18.31 21.68 13.25
CA LYS A 401 19.36 21.83 14.24
C LYS A 401 20.33 22.93 13.83
#